data_9a9642b55320b09d8f41f4eb447f2ffe
#
_entry.id   9a9642b55320b09d8f41f4eb447f2ffe
#
_cell.length_a   1.000
_cell.length_b   1.000
_cell.length_c   1.000
_cell.angle_alpha   90.00
_cell.angle_beta   90.00
_cell.angle_gamma   90.00
#
_symmetry.space_group_name_H-M   'P 1'
#
loop_
_entity.id
_entity.type
_entity.pdbx_description
1 polymer ?
#
loop_
_entity_poly.entity_id
_entity_poly.type
_entity_poly.pdbx_seq_one_letter_code
_entity_poly.pdbx_strand_id
1 'polypeptide(L)' 'MFVILVYDIGVKRVAKVLKTCRKYLYWVQNSVFEGEISDANLVKLKFELKSIIDEEKDSVIIYSFRTTRYSN' A
#
# COMPACT_ATOMS: atom_id res chain seq x y z
N MET A 1 -9.28 -8.66 -3.62
CA MET A 1 -9.72 -7.55 -2.76
C MET A 1 -9.14 -6.27 -3.29
N PHE A 2 -9.87 -5.19 -3.19
CA PHE A 2 -9.40 -3.89 -3.63
C PHE A 2 -8.85 -3.12 -2.43
N VAL A 3 -7.70 -2.48 -2.60
CA VAL A 3 -7.11 -1.71 -1.50
C VAL A 3 -6.78 -0.30 -1.95
N ILE A 4 -6.80 0.61 -0.99
CA ILE A 4 -6.30 1.97 -1.13
C ILE A 4 -5.25 2.12 -0.05
N LEU A 5 -4.05 2.51 -0.45
CA LEU A 5 -2.94 2.69 0.46
C LEU A 5 -2.54 4.16 0.48
N VAL A 6 -2.49 4.73 1.68
CA VAL A 6 -2.09 6.12 1.88
C VAL A 6 -0.86 6.11 2.77
N TYR A 7 0.17 6.85 2.38
CA TYR A 7 1.41 6.85 3.14
C TYR A 7 1.87 8.26 3.47
N ASP A 8 2.66 8.34 4.53
CA ASP A 8 3.35 9.56 4.94
C ASP A 8 4.71 9.12 5.43
N ILE A 9 5.70 9.20 4.55
CA ILE A 9 7.00 8.58 4.76
C ILE A 9 8.10 9.63 4.68
N GLY A 10 9.06 9.52 5.60
CA GLY A 10 10.20 10.41 5.60
C GLY A 10 10.98 10.33 4.29
N VAL A 11 11.58 11.45 3.90
CA VAL A 11 12.21 11.58 2.60
C VAL A 11 13.31 10.55 2.37
N LYS A 12 13.97 10.10 3.43
CA LYS A 12 15.04 9.12 3.28
C LYS A 12 14.55 7.74 2.89
N ARG A 13 13.29 7.44 3.17
CA ARG A 13 12.73 6.09 2.98
C ARG A 13 11.66 6.04 1.90
N VAL A 14 11.20 7.20 1.44
CA VAL A 14 10.04 7.23 0.54
C VAL A 14 10.31 6.54 -0.79
N ALA A 15 11.52 6.66 -1.32
CA ALA A 15 11.83 6.03 -2.61
C ALA A 15 11.66 4.51 -2.57
N LYS A 16 12.10 3.89 -1.48
CA LYS A 16 11.94 2.44 -1.32
C LYS A 16 10.50 2.04 -1.15
N VAL A 17 9.73 2.85 -0.42
CA VAL A 17 8.30 2.58 -0.24
C VAL A 17 7.58 2.65 -1.57
N LEU A 18 7.87 3.67 -2.39
CA LEU A 18 7.25 3.80 -3.70
C LEU A 18 7.58 2.62 -4.60
N LYS A 19 8.85 2.21 -4.60
CA LYS A 19 9.27 1.09 -5.43
C LYS A 19 8.54 -0.19 -5.02
N THR A 20 8.39 -0.40 -3.73
CA THR A 20 7.68 -1.57 -3.21
C THR A 20 6.20 -1.53 -3.56
N CYS A 21 5.55 -0.41 -3.35
CA CYS A 21 4.13 -0.27 -3.66
C CYS A 21 3.85 -0.50 -5.14
N ARG A 22 4.74 -0.04 -6.02
CA ARG A 22 4.55 -0.21 -7.46
C ARG A 22 4.57 -1.66 -7.92
N LYS A 23 5.12 -2.55 -7.14
CA LYS A 23 5.11 -3.97 -7.49
C LYS A 23 3.71 -4.56 -7.38
N TYR A 24 2.85 -3.96 -6.59
CA TYR A 24 1.54 -4.54 -6.26
C TYR A 24 0.37 -3.65 -6.62
N LEU A 25 0.57 -2.34 -6.64
CA LEU A 25 -0.52 -1.37 -6.76
C LEU A 25 -0.17 -0.31 -7.79
N TYR A 26 -1.14 0.54 -8.07
CA TYR A 26 -0.98 1.63 -9.03
C TYR A 26 -0.99 2.95 -8.29
N TRP A 27 -0.07 3.83 -8.66
CA TRP A 27 -0.04 5.18 -8.11
C TRP A 27 -1.21 5.97 -8.65
N VAL A 28 -1.94 6.65 -7.78
CA VAL A 28 -3.09 7.45 -8.17
C VAL A 28 -2.70 8.92 -8.22
N GLN A 29 -2.30 9.43 -7.07
CA GLN A 29 -1.85 10.81 -6.95
C GLN A 29 -1.22 10.99 -5.57
N ASN A 30 -0.36 11.99 -5.45
CA ASN A 30 0.27 12.34 -4.19
C ASN A 30 0.76 11.09 -3.46
N SER A 31 0.21 10.81 -2.29
CA SER A 31 0.64 9.72 -1.43
C SER A 31 -0.34 8.56 -1.45
N VAL A 32 -0.98 8.32 -2.60
CA VAL A 32 -2.05 7.32 -2.70
C VAL A 32 -1.76 6.30 -3.78
N PHE A 33 -1.85 5.03 -3.41
CA PHE A 33 -1.82 3.89 -4.32
C PHE A 33 -3.13 3.13 -4.20
N GLU A 34 -3.53 2.46 -5.25
CA GLU A 34 -4.72 1.62 -5.19
C GLU A 34 -4.61 0.46 -6.17
N GLY A 35 -5.44 -0.54 -5.98
CA GLY A 35 -5.53 -1.65 -6.92
C GLY A 35 -6.11 -2.91 -6.31
N GLU A 36 -6.38 -3.85 -7.21
CA GLU A 36 -6.77 -5.20 -6.80
C GLU A 36 -5.52 -5.95 -6.38
N ILE A 37 -5.63 -6.69 -5.29
CA ILE A 37 -4.49 -7.43 -4.78
C ILE A 37 -5.01 -8.71 -4.11
N SER A 38 -4.27 -9.79 -4.25
CA SER A 38 -4.62 -11.03 -3.58
C SER A 38 -4.28 -10.93 -2.09
N ASP A 39 -4.92 -11.78 -1.30
CA ASP A 39 -4.60 -11.83 0.13
C ASP A 39 -3.12 -12.11 0.35
N ALA A 40 -2.57 -13.04 -0.39
CA ALA A 40 -1.16 -13.40 -0.25
C ALA A 40 -0.24 -12.24 -0.58
N ASN A 41 -0.53 -11.51 -1.65
CA ASN A 41 0.29 -10.37 -2.03
C ASN A 41 0.13 -9.21 -1.06
N LEU A 42 -1.04 -9.06 -0.46
CA LEU A 42 -1.23 -8.02 0.55
C LEU A 42 -0.35 -8.30 1.77
N VAL A 43 -0.27 -9.57 2.17
CA VAL A 43 0.61 -9.96 3.28
C VAL A 43 2.07 -9.64 2.92
N LYS A 44 2.48 -9.96 1.69
CA LYS A 44 3.84 -9.67 1.25
C LYS A 44 4.12 -8.18 1.24
N LEU A 45 3.19 -7.40 0.72
CA LEU A 45 3.33 -5.94 0.66
C LEU A 45 3.50 -5.37 2.06
N LYS A 46 2.65 -5.78 3.00
CA LYS A 46 2.74 -5.30 4.37
C LYS A 46 4.07 -5.67 5.00
N PHE A 47 4.54 -6.87 4.76
CA PHE A 47 5.80 -7.34 5.31
C PHE A 47 6.96 -6.51 4.78
N GLU A 48 6.98 -6.28 3.46
CA GLU A 48 8.05 -5.49 2.85
C GLU A 48 8.04 -4.05 3.35
N LEU A 49 6.86 -3.45 3.45
CA LEU A 49 6.76 -2.07 3.95
C LEU A 49 7.24 -1.98 5.39
N LYS A 50 6.88 -2.94 6.21
CA LYS A 50 7.28 -2.92 7.61
C LYS A 50 8.80 -2.97 7.75
N SER A 51 9.49 -3.62 6.83
CA SER A 51 10.95 -3.69 6.89
C SER A 51 11.63 -2.41 6.43
N ILE A 52 10.89 -1.50 5.79
CA ILE A 52 11.45 -0.25 5.26
C ILE A 52 11.15 0.93 6.17
N ILE A 53 9.92 1.02 6.67
CA ILE A 53 9.47 2.24 7.36
C ILE A 53 10.01 2.33 8.77
N ASP A 54 10.04 3.56 9.27
CA ASP A 54 10.32 3.85 10.67
C ASP A 54 8.97 4.07 11.34
N GLU A 55 8.54 3.11 12.15
CA GLU A 55 7.18 3.13 12.70
C GLU A 55 6.89 4.33 13.59
N GLU A 56 7.93 5.00 14.07
CA GLU A 56 7.73 6.19 14.90
C GLU A 56 7.58 7.46 14.07
N LYS A 57 8.11 7.46 12.85
CA LYS A 57 8.14 8.66 12.03
C LYS A 57 7.27 8.55 10.78
N ASP A 58 6.99 7.33 10.35
CA ASP A 58 6.29 7.09 9.10
C ASP A 58 4.93 6.47 9.36
N SER A 59 4.01 6.65 8.44
CA SER A 59 2.73 5.97 8.54
C SER A 59 2.31 5.42 7.19
N VAL A 60 1.65 4.27 7.23
CA VAL A 60 1.03 3.65 6.07
C VAL A 60 -0.32 3.16 6.52
N ILE A 61 -1.36 3.60 5.82
CA ILE A 61 -2.72 3.20 6.12
C ILE A 61 -3.27 2.47 4.91
N ILE A 62 -3.82 1.29 5.12
CA ILE A 62 -4.38 0.49 4.04
C ILE A 62 -5.86 0.26 4.33
N TYR A 63 -6.69 0.72 3.40
CA TYR A 63 -8.12 0.45 3.43
C TYR A 63 -8.38 -0.72 2.51
N SER A 64 -9.09 -1.73 3.01
CA SER A 64 -9.37 -2.94 2.24
C SER A 64 -10.86 -3.05 1.99
N PHE A 65 -11.22 -3.38 0.76
CA PHE A 65 -12.61 -3.54 0.37
C PHE A 65 -12.78 -4.87 -0.32
N ARG A 66 -13.78 -5.61 0.08
CA ARG A 66 -14.10 -6.84 -0.61
C ARG A 66 -14.78 -6.51 -1.92
N THR A 67 -14.63 -7.42 -2.86
CA THR A 67 -15.30 -7.28 -4.13
C THR A 67 -16.81 -7.22 -3.90
N THR A 68 -17.44 -6.35 -4.65
CA THR A 68 -18.87 -6.16 -4.50
C THR A 68 -19.61 -6.42 -5.79
N ARG A 69 -19.11 -7.31 -6.60
CA ARG A 69 -19.75 -7.55 -7.90
C ARG A 69 -21.14 -8.11 -7.76
N TYR A 70 -21.46 -8.66 -6.62
CA TYR A 70 -22.79 -9.13 -6.39
C TYR A 70 -23.77 -8.02 -6.06
N SER A 71 -23.28 -6.83 -5.95
CA SER A 71 -24.13 -5.71 -5.61
C SER A 71 -24.90 -5.18 -6.80
N ASN A 72 -24.64 -5.70 -7.94
CA ASN A 72 -25.36 -5.22 -9.12
C ASN A 72 -26.61 -5.97 -9.38
#